data_7175f71a12c037e610137502896ecb41
#
_entry.id   7175f71a12c037e610137502896ecb41
#
_cell.length_a   1.000
_cell.length_b   1.000
_cell.length_c   1.000
_cell.angle_alpha   90.00
_cell.angle_beta   90.00
_cell.angle_gamma   90.00
#
_symmetry.space_group_name_H-M   'P 1'
#
loop_
_entity.id
_entity.type
_entity.pdbx_description
1 polymer ?
#
loop_
_entity_poly.entity_id
_entity_poly.type
_entity_poly.pdbx_seq_one_letter_code
_entity_poly.pdbx_strand_id
1 'polypeptide(L)'
;MEKDIAQLYTVVDEVFGFVRGPGQNMEISEVERNLLSMLMRVGRQALITYLAEKGSGYHGEEIINVQGETLPYVRHRKCVYRSIFGLIEINRAYYQAKGAEGIFPLEGEINLPARGYSYFLQEISSKLAVNGSYEKACEVFSDIFSLDIPIRSLERIVGDTCEGVSGYYEEKPAPELDAEAIITVATVDKKGVVIRKPPSEATNVETGCVDPNKPGKKRMSTEICAYTIKRHTRSADDVAGEMVEEKTLPFKPKPQTKLVWGSLSESSEKTVARLAEAVTERLCWASELVCVLDGEKSLWRLVHQYFPMAFFVLDIFHVLEHLSEAAHCFYKEKSPEAKRFVRDRLRMLLTGNAGQMIGGLKQILTKRYLSNNQKYTLNKVIGYLERNKQHMRYDVCLERGYPIGSGVIEGACRNLINDRLELTGMRWTVQGAESVIRLRAVYINKDWKDFWRFRRKSEKDRLYGTSFKQEDHLDDETLLKKAA
;
A
#
# COMPACT_ATOMS: atom_id res chain seq x y z
N MET A 1 18.90 -6.32 38.84
CA MET A 1 19.37 -4.99 38.45
C MET A 1 20.90 -4.93 38.38
N GLU A 2 21.66 -4.95 39.50
CA GLU A 2 23.12 -4.89 39.42
C GLU A 2 23.76 -6.00 38.57
N LYS A 3 23.21 -7.21 38.61
CA LYS A 3 23.65 -8.32 37.77
C LYS A 3 23.46 -8.07 36.29
N ASP A 4 22.33 -7.44 35.89
CA ASP A 4 22.01 -7.17 34.48
C ASP A 4 22.86 -6.04 33.93
N ILE A 5 23.14 -5.02 34.76
CA ILE A 5 24.09 -3.94 34.45
C ILE A 5 25.50 -4.50 34.26
N ALA A 6 25.97 -5.33 35.21
CA ALA A 6 27.28 -5.98 35.10
C ALA A 6 27.38 -6.83 33.82
N GLN A 7 26.32 -7.57 33.49
CA GLN A 7 26.27 -8.36 32.26
C GLN A 7 26.29 -7.45 30.99
N LEU A 8 25.67 -6.30 31.03
CA LEU A 8 25.72 -5.33 29.92
C LEU A 8 27.16 -4.83 29.71
N TYR A 9 27.86 -4.47 30.78
CA TYR A 9 29.30 -4.11 30.69
C TYR A 9 30.14 -5.24 30.10
N THR A 10 29.90 -6.49 30.54
CA THR A 10 30.62 -7.66 30.01
C THR A 10 30.45 -7.80 28.51
N VAL A 11 29.23 -7.69 27.98
CA VAL A 11 28.96 -7.83 26.55
C VAL A 11 29.55 -6.65 25.74
N VAL A 12 29.59 -5.45 26.30
CA VAL A 12 30.26 -4.28 25.69
C VAL A 12 31.78 -4.50 25.67
N ASP A 13 32.38 -4.99 26.75
CA ASP A 13 33.82 -5.28 26.82
C ASP A 13 34.23 -6.38 25.82
N GLU A 14 33.35 -7.35 25.53
CA GLU A 14 33.59 -8.34 24.47
C GLU A 14 33.75 -7.67 23.09
N VAL A 15 32.99 -6.60 22.79
CA VAL A 15 33.14 -5.84 21.54
C VAL A 15 34.53 -5.18 21.48
N PHE A 16 34.96 -4.53 22.57
CA PHE A 16 36.30 -3.93 22.64
C PHE A 16 37.40 -4.98 22.51
N GLY A 17 37.25 -6.12 23.18
CA GLY A 17 38.16 -7.25 23.09
C GLY A 17 38.29 -7.81 21.68
N PHE A 18 37.18 -7.95 20.98
CA PHE A 18 37.14 -8.36 19.57
C PHE A 18 37.91 -7.39 18.66
N VAL A 19 37.60 -6.09 18.76
CA VAL A 19 38.22 -5.05 17.93
C VAL A 19 39.71 -4.94 18.16
N ARG A 20 40.19 -5.11 19.43
CA ARG A 20 41.62 -5.01 19.79
C ARG A 20 42.38 -6.31 19.59
N GLY A 21 41.69 -7.44 19.46
CA GLY A 21 42.29 -8.78 19.36
C GLY A 21 41.95 -9.49 18.05
N PRO A 22 41.00 -10.45 18.04
CA PRO A 22 40.74 -11.28 16.86
C PRO A 22 40.42 -10.52 15.59
N GLY A 23 39.68 -9.41 15.69
CA GLY A 23 39.29 -8.57 14.56
C GLY A 23 40.46 -7.96 13.78
N GLN A 24 41.63 -7.79 14.43
CA GLN A 24 42.82 -7.23 13.78
C GLN A 24 43.42 -8.14 12.69
N ASN A 25 43.07 -9.41 12.70
CA ASN A 25 43.56 -10.42 11.75
C ASN A 25 42.50 -10.88 10.76
N MET A 26 41.34 -10.17 10.68
CA MET A 26 40.22 -10.50 9.82
C MET A 26 40.10 -9.48 8.67
N GLU A 27 39.48 -9.91 7.58
CA GLU A 27 39.09 -9.00 6.54
C GLU A 27 37.96 -8.04 7.03
N ILE A 28 37.93 -6.82 6.55
CA ILE A 28 36.97 -5.79 6.98
C ILE A 28 35.50 -6.25 6.90
N SER A 29 35.17 -7.03 5.88
CA SER A 29 33.82 -7.59 5.70
C SER A 29 33.44 -8.60 6.79
N GLU A 30 34.41 -9.38 7.28
CA GLU A 30 34.23 -10.32 8.40
C GLU A 30 34.11 -9.58 9.72
N VAL A 31 34.95 -8.56 9.92
CA VAL A 31 34.88 -7.68 11.11
C VAL A 31 33.47 -7.01 11.16
N GLU A 32 32.97 -6.50 10.07
CA GLU A 32 31.65 -5.85 10.00
C GLU A 32 30.51 -6.82 10.38
N ARG A 33 30.52 -8.06 9.86
CA ARG A 33 29.54 -9.10 10.21
C ARG A 33 29.58 -9.48 11.68
N ASN A 34 30.79 -9.69 12.22
CA ASN A 34 30.95 -10.02 13.63
C ASN A 34 30.48 -8.87 14.53
N LEU A 35 30.81 -7.63 14.18
CA LEU A 35 30.35 -6.45 14.92
C LEU A 35 28.85 -6.34 14.92
N LEU A 36 28.17 -6.56 13.79
CA LEU A 36 26.70 -6.55 13.72
C LEU A 36 26.11 -7.58 14.70
N SER A 37 26.61 -8.81 14.68
CA SER A 37 26.16 -9.87 15.60
C SER A 37 26.39 -9.50 17.07
N MET A 38 27.56 -8.93 17.38
CA MET A 38 27.88 -8.49 18.75
C MET A 38 26.99 -7.32 19.19
N LEU A 39 26.73 -6.34 18.30
CA LEU A 39 25.84 -5.23 18.59
C LEU A 39 24.39 -5.70 18.83
N MET A 40 23.93 -6.72 18.12
CA MET A 40 22.63 -7.35 18.41
C MET A 40 22.58 -7.94 19.81
N ARG A 41 23.66 -8.58 20.29
CA ARG A 41 23.77 -9.08 21.68
C ARG A 41 23.80 -7.95 22.69
N VAL A 42 24.53 -6.87 22.42
CA VAL A 42 24.56 -5.67 23.28
C VAL A 42 23.15 -5.06 23.37
N GLY A 43 22.47 -4.88 22.22
CA GLY A 43 21.10 -4.37 22.18
C GLY A 43 20.11 -5.24 22.96
N ARG A 44 20.24 -6.58 22.86
CA ARG A 44 19.42 -7.50 23.66
C ARG A 44 19.64 -7.32 25.15
N GLN A 45 20.90 -7.28 25.59
CA GLN A 45 21.23 -7.12 27.01
C GLN A 45 20.83 -5.76 27.56
N ALA A 46 20.98 -4.68 26.74
CA ALA A 46 20.54 -3.35 27.12
C ALA A 46 19.01 -3.30 27.33
N LEU A 47 18.25 -3.99 26.46
CA LEU A 47 16.79 -4.06 26.60
C LEU A 47 16.37 -4.90 27.82
N ILE A 48 17.11 -5.97 28.15
CA ILE A 48 16.91 -6.73 29.40
C ILE A 48 17.15 -5.83 30.61
N THR A 49 18.25 -5.08 30.61
CA THR A 49 18.61 -4.17 31.70
C THR A 49 17.53 -3.05 31.85
N TYR A 50 17.09 -2.46 30.75
CA TYR A 50 15.99 -1.49 30.78
C TYR A 50 14.72 -2.07 31.43
N LEU A 51 14.32 -3.29 31.06
CA LEU A 51 13.14 -3.94 31.65
C LEU A 51 13.35 -4.30 33.13
N ALA A 52 14.57 -4.66 33.52
CA ALA A 52 14.91 -4.91 34.93
C ALA A 52 14.82 -3.62 35.78
N GLU A 53 15.23 -2.48 35.23
CA GLU A 53 15.09 -1.16 35.87
C GLU A 53 13.63 -0.69 35.96
N LYS A 54 12.81 -0.97 34.94
CA LYS A 54 11.36 -0.73 35.00
C LYS A 54 10.65 -1.58 36.05
N GLY A 55 11.25 -2.71 36.43
CA GLY A 55 10.67 -3.63 37.39
C GLY A 55 9.55 -4.50 36.78
N SER A 56 8.72 -5.04 37.65
CA SER A 56 7.63 -5.96 37.24
C SER A 56 6.24 -5.29 37.14
N GLY A 57 6.14 -3.99 37.40
CA GLY A 57 4.85 -3.31 37.57
C GLY A 57 4.15 -3.73 38.85
N TYR A 58 4.90 -4.10 39.90
CA TYR A 58 4.34 -4.38 41.22
C TYR A 58 4.17 -3.06 42.00
N HIS A 59 2.93 -2.70 42.29
CA HIS A 59 2.53 -1.45 42.97
C HIS A 59 1.95 -1.70 44.38
N GLY A 60 2.33 -2.81 45.04
CA GLY A 60 1.82 -3.18 46.34
C GLY A 60 0.80 -4.32 46.29
N GLU A 61 0.15 -4.57 47.45
CA GLU A 61 -0.79 -5.70 47.61
C GLU A 61 -2.09 -5.55 46.82
N GLU A 62 -2.45 -4.33 46.43
CA GLU A 62 -3.62 -4.03 45.64
C GLU A 62 -3.41 -2.77 44.76
N ILE A 63 -4.17 -2.68 43.66
CA ILE A 63 -4.24 -1.50 42.78
C ILE A 63 -5.70 -1.15 42.54
N ILE A 64 -5.96 0.10 42.15
CA ILE A 64 -7.29 0.54 41.72
C ILE A 64 -7.29 0.69 40.20
N ASN A 65 -8.21 0.00 39.51
CA ASN A 65 -8.39 0.15 38.07
C ASN A 65 -9.13 1.45 37.72
N VAL A 66 -9.29 1.77 36.44
CA VAL A 66 -9.97 3.00 36.00
C VAL A 66 -11.46 3.03 36.31
N GLN A 67 -12.08 1.88 36.56
CA GLN A 67 -13.46 1.74 37.01
C GLN A 67 -13.62 2.00 38.52
N GLY A 68 -12.53 2.18 39.24
CA GLY A 68 -12.53 2.35 40.70
C GLY A 68 -12.58 1.02 41.48
N GLU A 69 -12.38 -0.11 40.84
CA GLU A 69 -12.39 -1.41 41.47
C GLU A 69 -10.99 -1.73 42.05
N THR A 70 -10.97 -2.25 43.28
CA THR A 70 -9.75 -2.73 43.92
C THR A 70 -9.38 -4.11 43.42
N LEU A 71 -8.20 -4.26 42.83
CA LEU A 71 -7.66 -5.52 42.32
C LEU A 71 -6.50 -5.96 43.20
N PRO A 72 -6.62 -7.08 43.94
CA PRO A 72 -5.51 -7.62 44.73
C PRO A 72 -4.40 -8.21 43.83
N TYR A 73 -3.16 -8.13 44.31
CA TYR A 73 -2.05 -8.83 43.72
C TYR A 73 -2.23 -10.35 43.82
N VAL A 74 -2.03 -11.05 42.73
CA VAL A 74 -2.18 -12.50 42.68
C VAL A 74 -0.83 -13.20 42.61
N ARG A 75 0.00 -12.86 41.64
CA ARG A 75 1.32 -13.48 41.43
C ARG A 75 2.09 -12.76 40.29
N HIS A 76 3.36 -13.09 40.14
CA HIS A 76 4.10 -12.77 38.93
C HIS A 76 3.82 -13.80 37.84
N ARG A 77 3.76 -13.30 36.58
CA ARG A 77 3.63 -14.12 35.37
C ARG A 77 4.68 -13.69 34.34
N LYS A 78 5.33 -14.68 33.74
CA LYS A 78 6.29 -14.46 32.66
C LYS A 78 5.61 -14.41 31.32
N CYS A 79 6.13 -13.56 30.40
CA CYS A 79 5.79 -13.62 28.98
C CYS A 79 7.04 -13.53 28.12
N VAL A 80 6.94 -14.00 26.90
CA VAL A 80 8.02 -13.92 25.92
C VAL A 80 7.79 -12.71 25.01
N TYR A 81 8.75 -11.81 24.99
CA TYR A 81 8.79 -10.65 24.10
C TYR A 81 9.82 -10.88 23.00
N ARG A 82 9.40 -10.79 21.76
CA ARG A 82 10.21 -10.96 20.55
C ARG A 82 10.58 -9.60 20.00
N SER A 83 11.78 -9.14 20.35
CA SER A 83 12.35 -7.90 19.81
C SER A 83 13.19 -8.19 18.56
N ILE A 84 13.63 -7.17 17.86
CA ILE A 84 14.61 -7.30 16.78
C ILE A 84 15.97 -7.81 17.29
N PHE A 85 16.24 -7.70 18.58
CA PHE A 85 17.46 -8.16 19.23
C PHE A 85 17.36 -9.61 19.75
N GLY A 86 16.20 -10.26 19.59
CA GLY A 86 15.97 -11.63 20.04
C GLY A 86 14.87 -11.78 21.08
N LEU A 87 14.79 -12.97 21.65
CA LEU A 87 13.79 -13.32 22.65
C LEU A 87 14.18 -12.77 24.02
N ILE A 88 13.23 -12.14 24.70
CA ILE A 88 13.38 -11.61 26.05
C ILE A 88 12.22 -12.13 26.89
N GLU A 89 12.50 -12.59 28.09
CA GLU A 89 11.50 -12.97 29.08
C GLU A 89 11.20 -11.76 29.98
N ILE A 90 9.91 -11.36 30.05
CA ILE A 90 9.45 -10.27 30.90
C ILE A 90 8.66 -10.85 32.07
N ASN A 91 9.06 -10.54 33.31
CA ASN A 91 8.34 -10.92 34.50
C ASN A 91 7.38 -9.79 34.91
N ARG A 92 6.06 -10.07 35.04
CA ARG A 92 5.03 -9.06 35.24
C ARG A 92 4.19 -9.39 36.46
N ALA A 93 3.88 -8.41 37.30
CA ALA A 93 2.92 -8.52 38.38
C ALA A 93 1.50 -8.60 37.78
N TYR A 94 0.71 -9.54 38.29
CA TYR A 94 -0.67 -9.77 37.85
C TYR A 94 -1.63 -9.47 39.00
N TYR A 95 -2.63 -8.63 38.72
CA TYR A 95 -3.67 -8.21 39.64
C TYR A 95 -5.03 -8.65 39.11
N GLN A 96 -5.86 -9.23 39.98
CA GLN A 96 -7.21 -9.68 39.59
C GLN A 96 -8.10 -9.83 40.82
N ALA A 97 -9.32 -9.27 40.77
CA ALA A 97 -10.42 -9.61 41.66
C ALA A 97 -11.30 -10.74 41.09
N LYS A 98 -12.07 -11.41 41.93
CA LYS A 98 -12.98 -12.49 41.51
C LYS A 98 -14.09 -11.92 40.61
N GLY A 99 -14.13 -12.39 39.36
CA GLY A 99 -15.14 -11.94 38.37
C GLY A 99 -14.74 -10.71 37.56
N ALA A 100 -13.59 -10.06 37.89
CA ALA A 100 -13.04 -8.93 37.12
C ALA A 100 -11.98 -9.42 36.12
N GLU A 101 -11.73 -8.60 35.08
CA GLU A 101 -10.61 -8.80 34.18
C GLU A 101 -9.29 -8.50 34.90
N GLY A 102 -8.29 -9.36 34.68
CA GLY A 102 -6.99 -9.20 35.33
C GLY A 102 -6.08 -8.25 34.56
N ILE A 103 -5.27 -7.47 35.29
CA ILE A 103 -4.42 -6.42 34.76
C ILE A 103 -2.93 -6.73 35.02
N PHE A 104 -2.09 -6.34 34.05
CA PHE A 104 -0.65 -6.28 34.17
C PHE A 104 -0.18 -4.82 34.02
N PRO A 105 0.04 -4.07 35.12
CA PRO A 105 0.37 -2.64 35.03
C PRO A 105 1.57 -2.35 34.11
N LEU A 106 2.64 -3.14 34.20
CA LEU A 106 3.82 -3.01 33.35
C LEU A 106 3.51 -3.00 31.86
N GLU A 107 2.53 -3.79 31.40
CA GLU A 107 2.19 -3.85 29.97
C GLU A 107 1.71 -2.51 29.44
N GLY A 108 0.87 -1.81 30.19
CA GLY A 108 0.39 -0.46 29.86
C GLY A 108 1.50 0.59 29.93
N GLU A 109 2.37 0.49 30.93
CA GLU A 109 3.51 1.40 31.11
C GLU A 109 4.48 1.38 29.93
N ILE A 110 4.80 0.18 29.44
CA ILE A 110 5.76 -0.02 28.32
C ILE A 110 5.09 -0.19 26.97
N ASN A 111 3.76 -0.08 26.90
CA ASN A 111 2.96 -0.36 25.68
C ASN A 111 3.34 -1.70 25.03
N LEU A 112 3.23 -2.79 25.80
CA LEU A 112 3.60 -4.12 25.32
C LEU A 112 2.60 -4.61 24.28
N PRO A 113 3.03 -5.06 23.07
CA PRO A 113 2.13 -5.57 22.06
C PRO A 113 1.41 -6.85 22.48
N ALA A 114 0.14 -6.97 22.16
CA ALA A 114 -0.72 -8.09 22.57
C ALA A 114 -0.18 -9.49 22.25
N ARG A 115 0.56 -9.67 21.16
CA ARG A 115 1.10 -10.97 20.71
C ARG A 115 2.59 -11.17 21.00
N GLY A 116 3.20 -10.29 21.78
CA GLY A 116 4.60 -10.41 22.18
C GLY A 116 5.63 -10.20 21.06
N TYR A 117 5.25 -9.78 19.85
CA TYR A 117 6.18 -9.29 18.83
C TYR A 117 6.30 -7.77 18.97
N SER A 118 7.51 -7.24 19.12
CA SER A 118 7.73 -5.81 19.27
C SER A 118 7.12 -5.01 18.12
N TYR A 119 6.61 -3.81 18.37
CA TYR A 119 6.08 -2.94 17.29
C TYR A 119 7.14 -2.65 16.23
N PHE A 120 8.40 -2.51 16.62
CA PHE A 120 9.48 -2.27 15.66
C PHE A 120 9.77 -3.51 14.80
N LEU A 121 9.71 -4.72 15.36
CA LEU A 121 9.79 -5.96 14.58
C LEU A 121 8.60 -6.06 13.61
N GLN A 122 7.38 -5.78 14.10
CA GLN A 122 6.17 -5.78 13.26
C GLN A 122 6.28 -4.76 12.12
N GLU A 123 6.81 -3.56 12.38
CA GLU A 123 7.01 -2.50 11.39
C GLU A 123 7.94 -2.93 10.26
N ILE A 124 9.14 -3.45 10.60
CA ILE A 124 10.12 -3.87 9.60
C ILE A 124 9.61 -5.08 8.82
N SER A 125 9.13 -6.11 9.51
CA SER A 125 8.67 -7.34 8.86
C SER A 125 7.43 -7.11 7.98
N SER A 126 6.50 -6.26 8.40
CA SER A 126 5.36 -5.86 7.56
C SER A 126 5.82 -5.07 6.33
N LYS A 127 6.82 -4.18 6.47
CA LYS A 127 7.38 -3.44 5.33
C LYS A 127 8.03 -4.36 4.29
N LEU A 128 8.72 -5.40 4.73
CA LEU A 128 9.25 -6.43 3.85
C LEU A 128 8.14 -7.25 3.19
N ALA A 129 7.12 -7.65 3.96
CA ALA A 129 5.99 -8.46 3.49
C ALA A 129 5.11 -7.75 2.46
N VAL A 130 4.95 -6.42 2.54
CA VAL A 130 4.18 -5.68 1.54
C VAL A 130 4.96 -5.43 0.24
N ASN A 131 6.28 -5.62 0.24
CA ASN A 131 7.13 -5.43 -0.95
C ASN A 131 7.66 -6.73 -1.58
N GLY A 132 7.48 -7.89 -0.90
CA GLY A 132 7.91 -9.20 -1.39
C GLY A 132 6.99 -10.33 -0.93
N SER A 133 7.28 -11.57 -1.32
CA SER A 133 6.55 -12.73 -0.77
C SER A 133 6.80 -12.84 0.74
N TYR A 134 5.87 -13.47 1.46
CA TYR A 134 6.05 -13.69 2.89
C TYR A 134 7.31 -14.52 3.18
N GLU A 135 7.58 -15.53 2.37
CA GLU A 135 8.78 -16.36 2.46
C GLU A 135 10.05 -15.51 2.32
N LYS A 136 10.15 -14.71 1.24
CA LYS A 136 11.29 -13.80 1.02
C LYS A 136 11.42 -12.75 2.12
N ALA A 137 10.31 -12.25 2.64
CA ALA A 137 10.32 -11.30 3.74
C ALA A 137 10.88 -11.91 5.03
N CYS A 138 10.52 -13.16 5.34
CA CYS A 138 11.09 -13.91 6.47
C CYS A 138 12.57 -14.19 6.27
N GLU A 139 12.98 -14.61 5.06
CA GLU A 139 14.39 -14.85 4.71
C GLU A 139 15.24 -13.60 4.90
N VAL A 140 14.86 -12.47 4.26
CA VAL A 140 15.59 -11.20 4.40
C VAL A 140 15.62 -10.71 5.85
N PHE A 141 14.53 -10.91 6.60
CA PHE A 141 14.49 -10.54 8.01
C PHE A 141 15.48 -11.40 8.84
N SER A 142 15.52 -12.72 8.59
CA SER A 142 16.45 -13.64 9.24
C SER A 142 17.90 -13.31 8.89
N ASP A 143 18.20 -13.00 7.63
CA ASP A 143 19.55 -12.63 7.17
C ASP A 143 20.09 -11.38 7.86
N ILE A 144 19.23 -10.38 8.10
CA ILE A 144 19.63 -9.11 8.72
C ILE A 144 19.73 -9.24 10.24
N PHE A 145 18.74 -9.85 10.89
CA PHE A 145 18.60 -9.84 12.35
C PHE A 145 18.97 -11.16 13.02
N SER A 146 19.28 -12.20 12.25
CA SER A 146 19.51 -13.58 12.74
C SER A 146 18.35 -14.09 13.60
N LEU A 147 17.11 -13.76 13.19
CA LEU A 147 15.87 -14.10 13.88
C LEU A 147 14.85 -14.67 12.92
N ASP A 148 14.28 -15.81 13.26
CA ASP A 148 13.26 -16.45 12.45
C ASP A 148 11.85 -15.98 12.85
N ILE A 149 11.08 -15.56 11.86
CA ILE A 149 9.65 -15.29 11.98
C ILE A 149 8.93 -16.35 11.14
N PRO A 150 8.09 -17.22 11.75
CA PRO A 150 7.27 -18.16 11.00
C PRO A 150 6.35 -17.41 10.03
N ILE A 151 6.21 -17.89 8.79
CA ILE A 151 5.37 -17.27 7.75
C ILE A 151 3.95 -16.97 8.27
N ARG A 152 3.32 -17.94 8.96
CA ARG A 152 2.00 -17.76 9.56
C ARG A 152 1.93 -16.65 10.61
N SER A 153 3.03 -16.43 11.33
CA SER A 153 3.12 -15.32 12.28
C SER A 153 3.22 -13.98 11.56
N LEU A 154 3.98 -13.91 10.47
CA LEU A 154 4.08 -12.71 9.65
C LEU A 154 2.75 -12.40 8.95
N GLU A 155 2.03 -13.39 8.43
CA GLU A 155 0.67 -13.22 7.88
C GLU A 155 -0.30 -12.61 8.93
N ARG A 156 -0.23 -13.08 10.20
CA ARG A 156 -1.03 -12.51 11.29
C ARG A 156 -0.61 -11.09 11.65
N ILE A 157 0.70 -10.82 11.72
CA ILE A 157 1.22 -9.46 11.97
C ILE A 157 0.71 -8.49 10.92
N VAL A 158 0.74 -8.87 9.64
CA VAL A 158 0.23 -8.05 8.53
C VAL A 158 -1.29 -7.85 8.65
N GLY A 159 -2.05 -8.91 9.01
CA GLY A 159 -3.49 -8.82 9.26
C GLY A 159 -3.83 -7.86 10.39
N ASP A 160 -3.23 -8.06 11.57
CA ASP A 160 -3.45 -7.22 12.75
C ASP A 160 -3.02 -5.75 12.49
N THR A 161 -1.95 -5.56 11.73
CA THR A 161 -1.47 -4.21 11.36
C THR A 161 -2.46 -3.50 10.46
N CYS A 162 -3.09 -4.21 9.54
CA CYS A 162 -4.08 -3.66 8.61
C CYS A 162 -5.33 -3.09 9.30
N GLU A 163 -5.71 -3.63 10.45
CA GLU A 163 -6.91 -3.18 11.18
C GLU A 163 -6.87 -1.68 11.53
N GLY A 164 -5.68 -1.12 11.79
CA GLY A 164 -5.52 0.30 12.09
C GLY A 164 -5.53 1.24 10.88
N VAL A 165 -5.52 0.73 9.63
CA VAL A 165 -5.33 1.57 8.44
C VAL A 165 -6.52 2.51 8.21
N SER A 166 -7.75 2.05 8.39
CA SER A 166 -8.94 2.89 8.19
C SER A 166 -8.96 4.05 9.19
N GLY A 167 -8.78 3.76 10.49
CA GLY A 167 -8.75 4.80 11.52
C GLY A 167 -7.62 5.83 11.30
N TYR A 168 -6.47 5.39 10.82
CA TYR A 168 -5.40 6.31 10.46
C TYR A 168 -5.82 7.32 9.38
N TYR A 169 -6.48 6.87 8.30
CA TYR A 169 -6.92 7.77 7.23
C TYR A 169 -8.13 8.62 7.61
N GLU A 170 -8.91 8.23 8.62
CA GLU A 170 -9.99 9.03 9.19
C GLU A 170 -9.46 10.19 10.04
N GLU A 171 -8.32 10.00 10.73
CA GLU A 171 -7.68 11.03 11.56
C GLU A 171 -6.61 11.84 10.83
N LYS A 172 -6.15 11.36 9.66
CA LYS A 172 -5.09 12.01 8.90
C LYS A 172 -5.51 13.40 8.44
N PRO A 173 -4.72 14.47 8.72
CA PRO A 173 -5.06 15.81 8.26
C PRO A 173 -5.06 15.90 6.74
N ALA A 174 -5.91 16.80 6.21
CA ALA A 174 -5.93 17.12 4.78
C ALA A 174 -4.53 17.60 4.32
N PRO A 175 -4.15 17.29 3.07
CA PRO A 175 -2.83 17.67 2.56
C PRO A 175 -2.71 19.19 2.37
N GLU A 176 -1.51 19.73 2.58
CA GLU A 176 -1.18 21.08 2.16
C GLU A 176 -1.16 21.15 0.62
N LEU A 177 -1.84 22.16 0.06
CA LEU A 177 -1.99 22.31 -1.39
C LEU A 177 -1.02 23.35 -1.93
N ASP A 178 -0.34 23.00 -3.02
CA ASP A 178 0.44 23.96 -3.81
C ASP A 178 -0.52 24.85 -4.62
N ALA A 179 -0.43 26.16 -4.45
CA ALA A 179 -1.28 27.14 -5.12
C ALA A 179 -1.19 27.09 -6.67
N GLU A 180 -0.10 26.56 -7.22
CA GLU A 180 0.07 26.37 -8.68
C GLU A 180 -0.52 25.05 -9.20
N ALA A 181 -0.81 24.10 -8.33
CA ALA A 181 -1.39 22.80 -8.70
C ALA A 181 -2.92 22.88 -8.67
N ILE A 182 -3.49 23.65 -9.58
CA ILE A 182 -4.93 23.98 -9.63
C ILE A 182 -5.82 22.92 -10.27
N ILE A 183 -5.25 21.85 -10.83
CA ILE A 183 -6.02 20.74 -11.38
C ILE A 183 -6.03 19.61 -10.35
N THR A 184 -7.22 19.29 -9.83
CA THR A 184 -7.45 18.07 -9.04
C THR A 184 -7.89 16.95 -9.97
N VAL A 185 -7.23 15.81 -9.87
CA VAL A 185 -7.50 14.66 -10.73
C VAL A 185 -8.02 13.50 -9.91
N ALA A 186 -9.12 12.93 -10.36
CA ALA A 186 -9.70 11.70 -9.83
C ALA A 186 -9.63 10.58 -10.86
N THR A 187 -9.14 9.41 -10.47
CA THR A 187 -9.11 8.24 -11.35
C THR A 187 -9.52 6.99 -10.60
N VAL A 188 -10.15 6.06 -11.31
CA VAL A 188 -10.58 4.76 -10.78
C VAL A 188 -10.26 3.69 -11.81
N ASP A 189 -9.78 2.54 -11.35
CA ASP A 189 -9.54 1.34 -12.18
C ASP A 189 -9.94 0.08 -11.41
N LYS A 190 -9.99 -1.05 -12.08
CA LYS A 190 -10.22 -2.37 -11.49
C LYS A 190 -9.16 -3.36 -11.92
N LYS A 191 -8.60 -4.08 -10.95
CA LYS A 191 -7.63 -5.17 -11.20
C LYS A 191 -8.09 -6.48 -10.59
N GLY A 192 -7.85 -7.58 -11.31
CA GLY A 192 -8.25 -8.91 -10.88
C GLY A 192 -7.17 -9.58 -10.02
N VAL A 193 -7.50 -9.97 -8.80
CA VAL A 193 -6.62 -10.74 -7.90
C VAL A 193 -7.06 -12.21 -7.89
N VAL A 194 -6.11 -13.14 -8.00
CA VAL A 194 -6.39 -14.59 -7.99
C VAL A 194 -6.65 -15.05 -6.56
N ILE A 195 -7.88 -15.48 -6.29
CA ILE A 195 -8.34 -15.92 -4.97
C ILE A 195 -8.30 -17.45 -4.87
N ARG A 196 -7.89 -17.97 -3.72
CA ARG A 196 -7.98 -19.39 -3.38
C ARG A 196 -9.44 -19.80 -3.37
N LYS A 197 -9.72 -21.01 -3.84
CA LYS A 197 -11.03 -21.63 -3.62
C LYS A 197 -11.19 -21.93 -2.13
N PRO A 198 -12.36 -21.69 -1.54
CA PRO A 198 -12.66 -22.19 -0.21
C PRO A 198 -12.51 -23.73 -0.18
N PRO A 199 -12.12 -24.33 0.96
CA PRO A 199 -11.94 -25.77 1.05
C PRO A 199 -13.17 -26.59 0.61
N SER A 200 -14.39 -26.08 0.83
CA SER A 200 -15.65 -26.68 0.39
C SER A 200 -15.88 -26.69 -1.12
N GLU A 201 -15.25 -25.78 -1.86
CA GLU A 201 -15.33 -25.73 -3.34
C GLU A 201 -14.12 -26.37 -4.02
N ALA A 202 -13.10 -26.73 -3.25
CA ALA A 202 -11.87 -27.31 -3.76
C ALA A 202 -11.93 -28.84 -3.92
N THR A 203 -12.85 -29.50 -3.26
CA THR A 203 -13.07 -30.96 -3.36
C THR A 203 -14.07 -31.24 -4.45
N ASN A 204 -13.67 -32.01 -5.46
CA ASN A 204 -14.61 -32.68 -6.35
C ASN A 204 -15.33 -33.75 -5.53
N VAL A 205 -16.64 -33.64 -5.39
CA VAL A 205 -17.46 -34.51 -4.57
C VAL A 205 -17.37 -35.99 -5.01
N GLU A 206 -16.98 -36.25 -6.28
CA GLU A 206 -16.85 -37.60 -6.83
C GLU A 206 -15.47 -38.26 -6.64
N THR A 207 -14.39 -37.51 -6.49
CA THR A 207 -13.04 -38.07 -6.43
C THR A 207 -12.23 -37.71 -5.19
N GLY A 208 -12.70 -36.80 -4.36
CA GLY A 208 -11.98 -36.35 -3.15
C GLY A 208 -10.65 -35.61 -3.40
N CYS A 209 -10.27 -35.43 -4.68
CA CYS A 209 -9.01 -34.78 -5.04
C CYS A 209 -9.18 -33.30 -5.36
N VAL A 210 -8.32 -32.48 -4.78
CA VAL A 210 -8.15 -31.07 -5.14
C VAL A 210 -7.31 -31.02 -6.42
N ASP A 211 -7.85 -30.44 -7.50
CA ASP A 211 -7.05 -30.15 -8.68
C ASP A 211 -6.18 -28.91 -8.45
N PRO A 212 -4.85 -29.06 -8.22
CA PRO A 212 -3.95 -27.94 -7.93
C PRO A 212 -3.73 -27.03 -9.15
N ASN A 213 -4.11 -27.47 -10.35
CA ASN A 213 -3.86 -26.75 -11.61
C ASN A 213 -5.07 -25.93 -12.07
N LYS A 214 -6.23 -26.09 -11.43
CA LYS A 214 -7.42 -25.30 -11.80
C LYS A 214 -7.27 -23.87 -11.30
N PRO A 215 -7.16 -22.85 -12.19
CA PRO A 215 -6.98 -21.46 -11.76
C PRO A 215 -8.16 -21.04 -10.87
N GLY A 216 -7.83 -20.40 -9.73
CA GLY A 216 -8.82 -19.79 -8.87
C GLY A 216 -9.58 -18.67 -9.62
N LYS A 217 -10.82 -18.37 -9.21
CA LYS A 217 -11.56 -17.21 -9.76
C LYS A 217 -10.82 -15.92 -9.43
N LYS A 218 -10.62 -15.04 -10.42
CA LYS A 218 -10.18 -13.66 -10.16
C LYS A 218 -11.33 -12.89 -9.51
N ARG A 219 -11.05 -12.22 -8.39
CA ARG A 219 -11.93 -11.23 -7.78
C ARG A 219 -11.41 -9.85 -8.13
N MET A 220 -12.32 -8.96 -8.58
CA MET A 220 -11.94 -7.60 -8.96
C MET A 220 -11.78 -6.74 -7.70
N SER A 221 -10.62 -6.14 -7.59
CA SER A 221 -10.34 -5.05 -6.66
C SER A 221 -10.65 -3.73 -7.35
N THR A 222 -11.10 -2.73 -6.61
CA THR A 222 -11.32 -1.37 -7.11
C THR A 222 -10.22 -0.48 -6.54
N GLU A 223 -9.45 0.16 -7.42
CA GLU A 223 -8.36 1.08 -7.08
C GLU A 223 -8.77 2.51 -7.41
N ILE A 224 -8.40 3.43 -6.54
CA ILE A 224 -8.61 4.86 -6.73
C ILE A 224 -7.30 5.63 -6.57
N CYS A 225 -7.20 6.74 -7.28
CA CYS A 225 -6.13 7.70 -7.07
C CYS A 225 -6.67 9.13 -7.19
N ALA A 226 -6.37 9.95 -6.16
CA ALA A 226 -6.58 11.39 -6.17
C ALA A 226 -5.23 12.10 -6.11
N TYR A 227 -5.04 13.17 -6.89
CA TYR A 227 -3.83 13.98 -6.86
C TYR A 227 -4.08 15.37 -7.41
N THR A 228 -3.19 16.31 -7.12
CA THR A 228 -3.17 17.62 -7.77
C THR A 228 -2.02 17.70 -8.76
N ILE A 229 -2.18 18.52 -9.82
CA ILE A 229 -1.15 18.69 -10.84
C ILE A 229 -1.21 20.09 -11.44
N LYS A 230 -0.04 20.61 -11.85
CA LYS A 230 0.07 21.88 -12.58
C LYS A 230 -0.40 21.70 -14.02
N ARG A 231 -0.93 22.77 -14.62
CA ARG A 231 -1.31 22.77 -16.03
C ARG A 231 -0.14 22.42 -16.94
N HIS A 232 -0.40 21.65 -17.98
CA HIS A 232 0.57 21.28 -18.98
C HIS A 232 -0.05 21.36 -20.37
N THR A 233 0.00 22.55 -20.98
CA THR A 233 -0.42 22.75 -22.37
C THR A 233 0.54 22.07 -23.32
N ARG A 234 0.03 21.38 -24.32
CA ARG A 234 0.79 20.59 -25.30
C ARG A 234 0.14 20.69 -26.66
N SER A 235 0.96 20.58 -27.72
CA SER A 235 0.41 20.42 -29.07
C SER A 235 0.01 18.97 -29.34
N ALA A 236 -0.90 18.77 -30.31
CA ALA A 236 -1.27 17.43 -30.77
C ALA A 236 -0.06 16.66 -31.33
N ASP A 237 0.91 17.37 -31.94
CA ASP A 237 2.12 16.77 -32.49
C ASP A 237 3.10 16.30 -31.41
N ASP A 238 3.26 17.08 -30.33
CA ASP A 238 4.07 16.68 -29.20
C ASP A 238 3.55 15.38 -28.56
N VAL A 239 2.24 15.32 -28.31
CA VAL A 239 1.60 14.14 -27.73
C VAL A 239 1.66 12.94 -28.65
N ALA A 240 1.39 13.10 -29.95
CA ALA A 240 1.50 12.01 -30.92
C ALA A 240 2.95 11.51 -31.05
N GLY A 241 3.92 12.41 -31.01
CA GLY A 241 5.34 12.08 -30.99
C GLY A 241 5.77 11.31 -29.73
N GLU A 242 5.31 11.74 -28.55
CA GLU A 242 5.57 11.05 -27.29
C GLU A 242 4.98 9.63 -27.28
N MET A 243 3.71 9.49 -27.66
CA MET A 243 2.96 8.24 -27.51
C MET A 243 3.25 7.16 -28.58
N VAL A 244 3.60 7.58 -29.79
CA VAL A 244 3.77 6.63 -30.94
C VAL A 244 5.23 6.51 -31.36
N GLU A 245 6.00 7.61 -31.26
CA GLU A 245 7.40 7.69 -31.70
C GLU A 245 8.38 7.64 -30.52
N GLU A 246 7.88 7.51 -29.30
CA GLU A 246 8.68 7.44 -28.06
C GLU A 246 9.59 8.67 -27.85
N LYS A 247 9.19 9.84 -28.38
CA LYS A 247 9.92 11.09 -28.18
C LYS A 247 9.79 11.57 -26.74
N THR A 248 10.89 12.00 -26.15
CA THR A 248 10.90 12.57 -24.80
C THR A 248 10.51 14.04 -24.84
N LEU A 249 9.46 14.43 -24.13
CA LEU A 249 9.12 15.84 -23.92
C LEU A 249 10.04 16.46 -22.86
N PRO A 250 10.47 17.72 -23.03
CA PRO A 250 11.44 18.38 -22.15
C PRO A 250 10.93 18.62 -20.73
N PHE A 251 9.62 18.71 -20.55
CA PHE A 251 8.98 18.93 -19.24
C PHE A 251 7.69 18.13 -19.12
N LYS A 252 7.53 17.50 -17.94
CA LYS A 252 6.30 16.82 -17.54
C LYS A 252 6.02 17.10 -16.07
N PRO A 253 4.91 17.77 -15.73
CA PRO A 253 4.58 18.05 -14.33
C PRO A 253 4.38 16.76 -13.56
N LYS A 254 4.88 16.74 -12.31
CA LYS A 254 4.71 15.58 -11.42
C LYS A 254 3.43 15.73 -10.61
N PRO A 255 2.67 14.65 -10.40
CA PRO A 255 1.56 14.62 -9.46
C PRO A 255 2.02 15.01 -8.05
N GLN A 256 1.21 15.82 -7.37
CA GLN A 256 1.41 16.26 -5.98
C GLN A 256 0.26 15.74 -5.12
N THR A 257 0.45 15.72 -3.81
CA THR A 257 -0.57 15.31 -2.82
C THR A 257 -1.28 13.99 -3.18
N LYS A 258 -0.54 13.06 -3.81
CA LYS A 258 -1.11 11.81 -4.33
C LYS A 258 -1.59 10.91 -3.21
N LEU A 259 -2.86 10.49 -3.29
CA LEU A 259 -3.45 9.42 -2.50
C LEU A 259 -3.80 8.24 -3.41
N VAL A 260 -3.35 7.07 -3.02
CA VAL A 260 -3.74 5.79 -3.64
C VAL A 260 -4.47 4.95 -2.61
N TRP A 261 -5.54 4.32 -3.01
CA TRP A 261 -6.29 3.37 -2.19
C TRP A 261 -6.81 2.25 -3.06
N GLY A 262 -6.99 1.07 -2.48
CA GLY A 262 -7.60 -0.05 -3.16
C GLY A 262 -8.28 -0.98 -2.18
N SER A 263 -9.31 -1.66 -2.63
CA SER A 263 -10.00 -2.67 -1.84
C SER A 263 -10.56 -3.80 -2.70
N LEU A 264 -10.39 -5.01 -2.19
CA LEU A 264 -10.96 -6.24 -2.73
C LEU A 264 -12.26 -6.62 -2.01
N SER A 265 -12.42 -6.18 -0.77
CA SER A 265 -13.54 -6.54 0.11
C SER A 265 -14.68 -5.52 0.09
N GLU A 266 -14.36 -4.24 -0.09
CA GLU A 266 -15.36 -3.16 -0.19
C GLU A 266 -16.03 -3.13 -1.56
N SER A 267 -17.26 -2.61 -1.62
CA SER A 267 -17.92 -2.34 -2.90
C SER A 267 -17.22 -1.21 -3.66
N SER A 268 -17.32 -1.23 -4.99
CA SER A 268 -16.80 -0.13 -5.83
C SER A 268 -17.40 1.23 -5.42
N GLU A 269 -18.67 1.24 -4.99
CA GLU A 269 -19.35 2.44 -4.51
C GLU A 269 -18.68 3.02 -3.27
N LYS A 270 -18.39 2.19 -2.26
CA LYS A 270 -17.70 2.63 -1.04
C LYS A 270 -16.28 3.13 -1.33
N THR A 271 -15.58 2.47 -2.26
CA THR A 271 -14.25 2.89 -2.68
C THR A 271 -14.29 4.24 -3.43
N VAL A 272 -15.30 4.46 -4.30
CA VAL A 272 -15.49 5.74 -4.99
C VAL A 272 -15.96 6.85 -4.03
N ALA A 273 -16.76 6.53 -3.00
CA ALA A 273 -17.08 7.49 -1.95
C ALA A 273 -15.82 8.00 -1.23
N ARG A 274 -14.88 7.11 -0.90
CA ARG A 274 -13.56 7.49 -0.35
C ARG A 274 -12.74 8.36 -1.33
N LEU A 275 -12.85 8.11 -2.65
CA LEU A 275 -12.26 9.00 -3.65
C LEU A 275 -12.88 10.40 -3.58
N ALA A 276 -14.19 10.50 -3.37
CA ALA A 276 -14.86 11.80 -3.26
C ALA A 276 -14.38 12.59 -2.02
N GLU A 277 -14.19 11.93 -0.89
CA GLU A 277 -13.59 12.53 0.31
C GLU A 277 -12.18 13.06 -0.01
N ALA A 278 -11.33 12.20 -0.55
CA ALA A 278 -9.96 12.56 -0.91
C ALA A 278 -9.88 13.69 -1.96
N VAL A 279 -10.81 13.77 -2.89
CA VAL A 279 -10.92 14.87 -3.85
C VAL A 279 -11.34 16.17 -3.14
N THR A 280 -12.33 16.10 -2.25
CA THR A 280 -12.81 17.27 -1.49
C THR A 280 -11.69 17.91 -0.68
N GLU A 281 -10.83 17.13 -0.06
CA GLU A 281 -9.65 17.61 0.68
C GLU A 281 -8.61 18.33 -0.21
N ARG A 282 -8.66 18.13 -1.53
CA ARG A 282 -7.75 18.70 -2.53
C ARG A 282 -8.36 19.82 -3.36
N LEU A 283 -9.63 20.09 -3.16
CA LEU A 283 -10.31 21.17 -3.87
C LEU A 283 -10.13 22.49 -3.13
N CYS A 284 -9.72 23.54 -3.86
CA CYS A 284 -9.83 24.93 -3.44
C CYS A 284 -10.75 25.69 -4.41
N TRP A 285 -11.08 26.94 -4.11
CA TRP A 285 -11.99 27.75 -4.94
C TRP A 285 -11.54 27.93 -6.39
N ALA A 286 -10.23 27.79 -6.66
CA ALA A 286 -9.65 27.92 -8.00
C ALA A 286 -9.43 26.55 -8.69
N SER A 287 -9.74 25.42 -8.02
CA SER A 287 -9.46 24.09 -8.55
C SER A 287 -10.41 23.71 -9.67
N GLU A 288 -9.86 23.06 -10.70
CA GLU A 288 -10.61 22.37 -11.73
C GLU A 288 -10.53 20.87 -11.50
N LEU A 289 -11.68 20.20 -11.51
CA LEU A 289 -11.75 18.76 -11.30
C LEU A 289 -11.79 18.02 -12.64
N VAL A 290 -10.86 17.13 -12.85
CA VAL A 290 -10.74 16.27 -14.02
C VAL A 290 -10.83 14.80 -13.61
N CYS A 291 -11.74 14.03 -14.21
CA CYS A 291 -11.85 12.59 -14.03
C CYS A 291 -11.34 11.87 -15.27
N VAL A 292 -10.30 11.02 -15.12
CA VAL A 292 -9.73 10.22 -16.21
C VAL A 292 -10.07 8.75 -15.97
N LEU A 293 -10.77 8.09 -16.91
CA LEU A 293 -11.31 6.73 -16.76
C LEU A 293 -11.09 5.88 -18.03
N ASP A 294 -11.06 4.56 -17.87
CA ASP A 294 -10.81 3.57 -18.94
C ASP A 294 -12.00 3.24 -19.85
N GLY A 295 -13.18 3.72 -19.52
CA GLY A 295 -14.43 3.45 -20.29
C GLY A 295 -15.25 2.27 -19.75
N GLU A 296 -14.97 1.72 -18.57
CA GLU A 296 -15.81 0.72 -17.92
C GLU A 296 -17.11 1.34 -17.42
N LYS A 297 -18.24 0.89 -17.95
CA LYS A 297 -19.57 1.52 -17.75
C LYS A 297 -20.00 1.63 -16.28
N SER A 298 -19.67 0.65 -15.47
CA SER A 298 -20.10 0.65 -14.06
C SER A 298 -19.34 1.72 -13.26
N LEU A 299 -18.05 1.92 -13.55
CA LEU A 299 -17.23 2.97 -12.93
C LEU A 299 -17.65 4.36 -13.42
N TRP A 300 -17.90 4.54 -14.74
CA TRP A 300 -18.40 5.81 -15.27
C TRP A 300 -19.66 6.27 -14.55
N ARG A 301 -20.64 5.37 -14.36
CA ARG A 301 -21.90 5.71 -13.69
C ARG A 301 -21.65 6.18 -12.25
N LEU A 302 -20.80 5.46 -11.51
CA LEU A 302 -20.47 5.83 -10.13
C LEU A 302 -19.72 7.17 -10.07
N VAL A 303 -18.71 7.35 -10.91
CA VAL A 303 -17.90 8.58 -10.89
C VAL A 303 -18.74 9.80 -11.32
N HIS A 304 -19.62 9.66 -12.29
CA HIS A 304 -20.58 10.72 -12.64
C HIS A 304 -21.53 11.09 -11.49
N GLN A 305 -21.95 10.11 -10.71
CA GLN A 305 -22.82 10.35 -9.54
C GLN A 305 -22.12 11.16 -8.47
N TYR A 306 -20.85 10.86 -8.19
CA TYR A 306 -20.07 11.55 -7.14
C TYR A 306 -19.46 12.88 -7.62
N PHE A 307 -19.17 13.02 -8.91
CA PHE A 307 -18.50 14.20 -9.48
C PHE A 307 -19.25 14.80 -10.68
N PRO A 308 -20.51 15.24 -10.53
CA PRO A 308 -21.33 15.69 -11.65
C PRO A 308 -20.77 16.91 -12.39
N MET A 309 -19.93 17.72 -11.72
CA MET A 309 -19.32 18.94 -12.27
C MET A 309 -17.90 18.74 -12.82
N ALA A 310 -17.37 17.51 -12.78
CA ALA A 310 -16.01 17.23 -13.26
C ALA A 310 -15.93 17.29 -14.80
N PHE A 311 -14.75 17.61 -15.30
CA PHE A 311 -14.43 17.40 -16.70
C PHE A 311 -14.00 15.94 -16.90
N PHE A 312 -14.76 15.20 -17.71
CA PHE A 312 -14.53 13.78 -17.93
C PHE A 312 -13.68 13.52 -19.15
N VAL A 313 -12.66 12.69 -19.01
CA VAL A 313 -11.70 12.32 -20.04
C VAL A 313 -11.62 10.81 -20.15
N LEU A 314 -11.80 10.29 -21.37
CA LEU A 314 -11.49 8.89 -21.65
C LEU A 314 -9.97 8.72 -21.69
N ASP A 315 -9.46 7.72 -21.01
CA ASP A 315 -8.02 7.44 -20.98
C ASP A 315 -7.46 7.20 -22.38
N ILE A 316 -6.46 7.98 -22.75
CA ILE A 316 -5.85 7.94 -24.09
C ILE A 316 -5.07 6.64 -24.31
N PHE A 317 -4.51 5.99 -23.25
CA PHE A 317 -3.79 4.74 -23.39
C PHE A 317 -4.71 3.60 -23.84
N HIS A 318 -5.90 3.51 -23.24
CA HIS A 318 -6.91 2.54 -23.68
C HIS A 318 -7.42 2.82 -25.10
N VAL A 319 -7.53 4.10 -25.49
CA VAL A 319 -7.83 4.45 -26.89
C VAL A 319 -6.72 4.00 -27.83
N LEU A 320 -5.44 4.18 -27.45
CA LEU A 320 -4.29 3.72 -28.25
C LEU A 320 -4.25 2.20 -28.39
N GLU A 321 -4.59 1.44 -27.35
CA GLU A 321 -4.71 -0.02 -27.40
C GLU A 321 -5.75 -0.42 -28.47
N HIS A 322 -6.94 0.19 -28.43
CA HIS A 322 -7.98 -0.07 -29.43
C HIS A 322 -7.59 0.37 -30.84
N LEU A 323 -6.91 1.49 -31.02
CA LEU A 323 -6.37 1.88 -32.33
C LEU A 323 -5.30 0.91 -32.84
N SER A 324 -4.50 0.36 -31.93
CA SER A 324 -3.51 -0.67 -32.27
C SER A 324 -4.18 -2.00 -32.64
N GLU A 325 -5.23 -2.43 -31.92
CA GLU A 325 -6.07 -3.59 -32.32
C GLU A 325 -6.61 -3.41 -33.75
N ALA A 326 -7.09 -2.21 -34.07
CA ALA A 326 -7.57 -1.91 -35.43
C ALA A 326 -6.45 -1.93 -36.46
N ALA A 327 -5.26 -1.41 -36.14
CA ALA A 327 -4.09 -1.43 -37.05
C ALA A 327 -3.64 -2.85 -37.35
N HIS A 328 -3.63 -3.74 -36.35
CA HIS A 328 -3.22 -5.13 -36.49
C HIS A 328 -4.17 -5.97 -37.36
N CYS A 329 -5.38 -5.46 -37.67
CA CYS A 329 -6.21 -6.06 -38.68
C CYS A 329 -5.61 -5.97 -40.11
N PHE A 330 -4.66 -5.05 -40.35
CA PHE A 330 -4.14 -4.75 -41.69
C PHE A 330 -2.63 -4.83 -41.79
N TYR A 331 -1.93 -4.61 -40.70
CA TYR A 331 -0.49 -4.46 -40.65
C TYR A 331 0.12 -5.37 -39.61
N LYS A 332 1.37 -5.77 -39.85
CA LYS A 332 2.16 -6.54 -38.87
C LYS A 332 2.39 -5.68 -37.62
N GLU A 333 2.34 -6.30 -36.47
CA GLU A 333 2.64 -5.67 -35.18
C GLU A 333 4.01 -4.94 -35.23
N LYS A 334 4.07 -3.74 -34.67
CA LYS A 334 5.25 -2.86 -34.64
C LYS A 334 5.80 -2.41 -36.01
N SER A 335 5.10 -2.72 -37.11
CA SER A 335 5.53 -2.22 -38.43
C SER A 335 5.36 -0.70 -38.55
N PRO A 336 6.15 -0.03 -39.45
CA PRO A 336 6.02 1.38 -39.72
C PRO A 336 4.61 1.80 -40.17
N GLU A 337 3.96 0.92 -40.94
CA GLU A 337 2.58 1.11 -41.42
C GLU A 337 1.56 1.08 -40.27
N ALA A 338 1.71 0.14 -39.31
CA ALA A 338 0.86 0.09 -38.13
C ALA A 338 1.06 1.33 -37.27
N LYS A 339 2.30 1.76 -37.03
CA LYS A 339 2.62 2.99 -36.29
C LYS A 339 2.01 4.21 -36.97
N ARG A 340 2.13 4.34 -38.31
CA ARG A 340 1.53 5.42 -39.09
C ARG A 340 0.01 5.42 -38.96
N PHE A 341 -0.63 4.26 -39.07
CA PHE A 341 -2.08 4.13 -38.94
C PHE A 341 -2.59 4.64 -37.59
N VAL A 342 -1.92 4.25 -36.51
CA VAL A 342 -2.25 4.69 -35.15
C VAL A 342 -1.99 6.20 -34.98
N ARG A 343 -0.84 6.70 -35.42
CA ARG A 343 -0.46 8.11 -35.31
C ARG A 343 -1.44 9.04 -36.03
N ASP A 344 -1.81 8.72 -37.25
CA ASP A 344 -2.72 9.57 -38.04
C ASP A 344 -4.09 9.67 -37.39
N ARG A 345 -4.60 8.59 -36.80
CA ARG A 345 -5.88 8.56 -36.08
C ARG A 345 -5.80 9.22 -34.71
N LEU A 346 -4.71 9.04 -34.03
CA LEU A 346 -4.44 9.72 -32.76
C LEU A 346 -4.41 11.25 -32.99
N ARG A 347 -3.73 11.74 -34.03
CA ARG A 347 -3.73 13.18 -34.36
C ARG A 347 -5.14 13.72 -34.63
N MET A 348 -5.99 12.98 -35.33
CA MET A 348 -7.39 13.35 -35.53
C MET A 348 -8.14 13.47 -34.19
N LEU A 349 -7.91 12.57 -33.25
CA LEU A 349 -8.51 12.65 -31.91
C LEU A 349 -7.99 13.86 -31.13
N LEU A 350 -6.68 14.08 -31.13
CA LEU A 350 -6.01 15.18 -30.41
C LEU A 350 -6.40 16.57 -30.97
N THR A 351 -6.90 16.64 -32.22
CA THR A 351 -7.39 17.86 -32.84
C THR A 351 -8.93 17.97 -32.86
N GLY A 352 -9.63 17.20 -32.01
CA GLY A 352 -11.09 17.27 -31.85
C GLY A 352 -11.94 16.58 -32.96
N ASN A 353 -11.27 15.84 -33.86
CA ASN A 353 -11.93 15.20 -35.01
C ASN A 353 -12.35 13.75 -34.75
N ALA A 354 -12.78 13.42 -33.52
CA ALA A 354 -13.17 12.06 -33.13
C ALA A 354 -14.27 11.47 -34.03
N GLY A 355 -15.27 12.29 -34.44
CA GLY A 355 -16.33 11.85 -35.35
C GLY A 355 -15.82 11.44 -36.72
N GLN A 356 -14.91 12.23 -37.32
CA GLN A 356 -14.31 11.92 -38.62
C GLN A 356 -13.43 10.67 -38.55
N MET A 357 -12.65 10.52 -37.48
CA MET A 357 -11.82 9.36 -37.27
C MET A 357 -12.64 8.07 -37.18
N ILE A 358 -13.72 8.06 -36.38
CA ILE A 358 -14.66 6.93 -36.28
C ILE A 358 -15.33 6.65 -37.63
N GLY A 359 -15.75 7.69 -38.35
CA GLY A 359 -16.30 7.60 -39.70
C GLY A 359 -15.34 6.93 -40.69
N GLY A 360 -14.04 7.27 -40.59
CA GLY A 360 -13.00 6.63 -41.39
C GLY A 360 -12.86 5.12 -41.11
N LEU A 361 -12.92 4.70 -39.83
CA LEU A 361 -12.91 3.25 -39.46
C LEU A 361 -14.18 2.53 -40.03
N LYS A 362 -15.36 3.16 -39.98
CA LYS A 362 -16.59 2.61 -40.57
C LYS A 362 -16.48 2.47 -42.09
N GLN A 363 -15.86 3.44 -42.77
CA GLN A 363 -15.62 3.33 -44.22
C GLN A 363 -14.67 2.17 -44.56
N ILE A 364 -13.65 1.92 -43.76
CA ILE A 364 -12.78 0.76 -43.93
C ILE A 364 -13.60 -0.54 -43.78
N LEU A 365 -14.47 -0.61 -42.78
CA LEU A 365 -15.32 -1.78 -42.53
C LEU A 365 -16.27 -2.09 -43.71
N THR A 366 -16.75 -1.07 -44.38
CA THR A 366 -17.72 -1.22 -45.48
C THR A 366 -17.10 -1.31 -46.87
N LYS A 367 -15.95 -0.64 -47.11
CA LYS A 367 -15.35 -0.52 -48.45
C LYS A 367 -14.21 -1.55 -48.70
N ARG A 368 -13.68 -2.17 -47.68
CA ARG A 368 -12.59 -3.16 -47.82
C ARG A 368 -13.10 -4.58 -47.67
N TYR A 369 -12.47 -5.48 -48.45
CA TYR A 369 -12.68 -6.92 -48.25
C TYR A 369 -12.00 -7.38 -46.99
N LEU A 370 -12.77 -7.77 -45.98
CA LEU A 370 -12.28 -8.12 -44.65
C LEU A 370 -12.74 -9.55 -44.29
N SER A 371 -11.86 -10.27 -43.59
CA SER A 371 -12.22 -11.53 -42.94
C SER A 371 -13.21 -11.31 -41.80
N ASN A 372 -13.92 -12.36 -41.38
CA ASN A 372 -14.86 -12.28 -40.26
C ASN A 372 -14.20 -11.81 -38.98
N ASN A 373 -12.95 -12.25 -38.70
CA ASN A 373 -12.20 -11.83 -37.52
C ASN A 373 -11.85 -10.32 -37.56
N GLN A 374 -11.41 -9.82 -38.71
CA GLN A 374 -11.12 -8.38 -38.90
C GLN A 374 -12.39 -7.54 -38.72
N LYS A 375 -13.53 -7.98 -39.29
CA LYS A 375 -14.83 -7.31 -39.11
C LYS A 375 -15.24 -7.29 -37.64
N TYR A 376 -15.08 -8.42 -36.94
CA TYR A 376 -15.41 -8.49 -35.52
C TYR A 376 -14.56 -7.51 -34.69
N THR A 377 -13.23 -7.51 -34.87
CA THR A 377 -12.31 -6.63 -34.16
C THR A 377 -12.62 -5.15 -34.44
N LEU A 378 -12.80 -4.77 -35.72
CA LEU A 378 -13.13 -3.40 -36.06
C LEU A 378 -14.48 -2.94 -35.51
N ASN A 379 -15.52 -3.79 -35.52
CA ASN A 379 -16.80 -3.49 -34.92
C ASN A 379 -16.69 -3.27 -33.39
N LYS A 380 -15.88 -4.10 -32.71
CA LYS A 380 -15.58 -3.94 -31.28
C LYS A 380 -14.93 -2.58 -31.00
N VAL A 381 -13.89 -2.22 -31.76
CA VAL A 381 -13.17 -0.94 -31.63
C VAL A 381 -14.10 0.24 -31.91
N ILE A 382 -14.81 0.22 -33.05
CA ILE A 382 -15.76 1.28 -33.42
C ILE A 382 -16.81 1.46 -32.33
N GLY A 383 -17.41 0.37 -31.86
CA GLY A 383 -18.43 0.40 -30.82
C GLY A 383 -17.93 0.96 -29.49
N TYR A 384 -16.67 0.70 -29.13
CA TYR A 384 -16.03 1.29 -27.94
C TYR A 384 -15.85 2.81 -28.11
N LEU A 385 -15.27 3.24 -29.23
CA LEU A 385 -15.02 4.65 -29.51
C LEU A 385 -16.31 5.46 -29.63
N GLU A 386 -17.37 4.91 -30.26
CA GLU A 386 -18.67 5.60 -30.38
C GLU A 386 -19.33 5.83 -29.02
N ARG A 387 -19.34 4.82 -28.16
CA ARG A 387 -19.93 4.94 -26.81
C ARG A 387 -19.24 5.99 -25.96
N ASN A 388 -17.92 6.17 -26.13
CA ASN A 388 -17.12 7.07 -25.32
C ASN A 388 -16.79 8.39 -26.03
N LYS A 389 -17.33 8.65 -27.23
CA LYS A 389 -17.00 9.80 -28.07
C LYS A 389 -17.04 11.14 -27.33
N GLN A 390 -18.05 11.35 -26.48
CA GLN A 390 -18.24 12.61 -25.75
C GLN A 390 -17.12 12.91 -24.76
N HIS A 391 -16.34 11.90 -24.35
CA HIS A 391 -15.24 12.01 -23.40
C HIS A 391 -13.85 12.07 -24.08
N MET A 392 -13.81 12.09 -25.42
CA MET A 392 -12.59 12.22 -26.21
C MET A 392 -12.36 13.67 -26.70
N ARG A 393 -12.59 14.64 -25.82
CA ARG A 393 -12.34 16.06 -26.10
C ARG A 393 -10.87 16.42 -25.78
N TYR A 394 -9.96 15.71 -26.43
CA TYR A 394 -8.53 15.88 -26.16
C TYR A 394 -7.98 17.23 -26.61
N ASP A 395 -8.55 17.83 -27.66
CA ASP A 395 -8.28 19.20 -28.09
C ASP A 395 -8.41 20.20 -26.94
N VAL A 396 -9.54 20.16 -26.25
CA VAL A 396 -9.80 21.00 -25.08
C VAL A 396 -8.87 20.65 -23.91
N CYS A 397 -8.57 19.37 -23.72
CA CYS A 397 -7.64 18.96 -22.67
C CYS A 397 -6.22 19.51 -22.91
N LEU A 398 -5.72 19.46 -24.14
CA LEU A 398 -4.41 19.97 -24.50
C LEU A 398 -4.32 21.49 -24.32
N GLU A 399 -5.35 22.22 -24.76
CA GLU A 399 -5.45 23.68 -24.61
C GLU A 399 -5.49 24.08 -23.13
N ARG A 400 -6.29 23.42 -22.31
CA ARG A 400 -6.43 23.68 -20.88
C ARG A 400 -5.30 23.09 -20.02
N GLY A 401 -4.41 22.30 -20.62
CA GLY A 401 -3.32 21.64 -19.92
C GLY A 401 -3.77 20.50 -19.00
N TYR A 402 -4.92 19.88 -19.27
CA TYR A 402 -5.46 18.76 -18.51
C TYR A 402 -4.71 17.44 -18.81
N PRO A 403 -4.62 16.51 -17.85
CA PRO A 403 -4.17 15.17 -18.12
C PRO A 403 -5.16 14.45 -19.04
N ILE A 404 -4.63 13.69 -20.00
CA ILE A 404 -5.42 12.89 -20.95
C ILE A 404 -5.23 11.39 -20.78
N GLY A 405 -4.32 10.98 -19.90
CA GLY A 405 -3.99 9.58 -19.67
C GLY A 405 -3.98 9.21 -18.21
N SER A 406 -4.31 7.97 -17.94
CA SER A 406 -4.39 7.37 -16.62
C SER A 406 -3.05 6.88 -16.09
N GLY A 407 -1.91 7.22 -16.69
CA GLY A 407 -0.60 6.68 -16.31
C GLY A 407 -0.26 6.79 -14.82
N VAL A 408 -0.89 7.71 -14.09
CA VAL A 408 -0.74 7.83 -12.63
C VAL A 408 -1.47 6.72 -11.90
N ILE A 409 -2.71 6.37 -12.31
CA ILE A 409 -3.46 5.24 -11.73
C ILE A 409 -2.92 3.90 -12.21
N GLU A 410 -2.50 3.78 -13.47
CA GLU A 410 -1.86 2.56 -13.97
C GLU A 410 -0.60 2.23 -13.18
N GLY A 411 0.26 3.22 -12.95
CA GLY A 411 1.41 3.09 -12.08
C GLY A 411 1.02 2.76 -10.63
N ALA A 412 -0.09 3.34 -10.14
CA ALA A 412 -0.61 3.03 -8.82
C ALA A 412 -1.16 1.59 -8.75
N CYS A 413 -1.98 1.16 -9.71
CA CYS A 413 -2.51 -0.20 -9.81
C CYS A 413 -1.39 -1.24 -9.94
N ARG A 414 -0.40 -0.98 -10.80
CA ARG A 414 0.77 -1.82 -10.92
C ARG A 414 1.48 -1.96 -9.58
N ASN A 415 1.82 -0.86 -8.95
CA ASN A 415 2.52 -0.86 -7.67
C ASN A 415 1.65 -1.43 -6.54
N LEU A 416 0.34 -1.19 -6.52
CA LEU A 416 -0.55 -1.65 -5.45
C LEU A 416 -0.87 -3.14 -5.57
N ILE A 417 -1.18 -3.61 -6.77
CA ILE A 417 -1.67 -4.97 -7.03
C ILE A 417 -0.61 -5.84 -7.71
N ASN A 418 -0.21 -5.51 -8.97
CA ASN A 418 0.55 -6.42 -9.81
C ASN A 418 1.90 -6.79 -9.21
N ASP A 419 2.68 -5.80 -8.77
CA ASP A 419 4.04 -6.00 -8.25
C ASP A 419 4.08 -6.85 -6.97
N ARG A 420 2.92 -7.10 -6.33
CA ARG A 420 2.85 -7.87 -5.09
C ARG A 420 1.89 -9.05 -5.13
N LEU A 421 0.69 -8.88 -5.70
CA LEU A 421 -0.36 -9.89 -5.62
C LEU A 421 -0.43 -10.78 -6.86
N GLU A 422 0.16 -10.36 -7.98
CA GLU A 422 0.24 -11.16 -9.22
C GLU A 422 1.61 -11.81 -9.45
N LEU A 423 2.49 -11.84 -8.44
CA LEU A 423 3.73 -12.61 -8.53
C LEU A 423 3.42 -14.09 -8.82
N THR A 424 4.31 -14.72 -9.58
CA THR A 424 4.12 -16.08 -10.14
C THR A 424 3.55 -17.08 -9.13
N GLY A 425 2.39 -17.65 -9.45
CA GLY A 425 1.76 -18.70 -8.64
C GLY A 425 1.06 -18.27 -7.38
N MET A 426 1.05 -16.97 -7.02
CA MET A 426 0.39 -16.50 -5.82
C MET A 426 -1.14 -16.63 -5.89
N ARG A 427 -1.71 -17.15 -4.81
CA ARG A 427 -3.16 -17.28 -4.61
C ARG A 427 -3.49 -16.78 -3.20
N TRP A 428 -4.52 -15.98 -3.08
CA TRP A 428 -4.83 -15.23 -1.86
C TRP A 428 -6.14 -15.67 -1.22
N THR A 429 -6.22 -15.57 0.10
CA THR A 429 -7.52 -15.37 0.75
C THR A 429 -7.96 -13.93 0.53
N VAL A 430 -9.27 -13.66 0.54
CA VAL A 430 -9.78 -12.29 0.39
C VAL A 430 -9.19 -11.37 1.46
N GLN A 431 -9.21 -11.82 2.73
CA GLN A 431 -8.67 -11.06 3.85
C GLN A 431 -7.16 -10.81 3.74
N GLY A 432 -6.38 -11.84 3.37
CA GLY A 432 -4.93 -11.69 3.22
C GLY A 432 -4.55 -10.73 2.09
N ALA A 433 -5.27 -10.79 0.94
CA ALA A 433 -5.07 -9.83 -0.14
C ALA A 433 -5.44 -8.41 0.28
N GLU A 434 -6.60 -8.23 0.93
CA GLU A 434 -7.06 -6.93 1.44
C GLU A 434 -6.03 -6.31 2.39
N SER A 435 -5.50 -7.09 3.34
CA SER A 435 -4.51 -6.61 4.29
C SER A 435 -3.24 -6.11 3.60
N VAL A 436 -2.77 -6.84 2.59
CA VAL A 436 -1.60 -6.43 1.81
C VAL A 436 -1.90 -5.18 0.97
N ILE A 437 -3.06 -5.11 0.30
CA ILE A 437 -3.47 -3.95 -0.52
C ILE A 437 -3.46 -2.69 0.33
N ARG A 438 -4.13 -2.71 1.49
CA ARG A 438 -4.24 -1.55 2.38
C ARG A 438 -2.89 -1.08 2.93
N LEU A 439 -2.07 -2.00 3.41
CA LEU A 439 -0.73 -1.64 3.89
C LEU A 439 0.20 -1.18 2.77
N ARG A 440 0.05 -1.72 1.55
CA ARG A 440 0.76 -1.19 0.38
C ARG A 440 0.32 0.22 0.04
N ALA A 441 -0.98 0.55 0.17
CA ALA A 441 -1.46 1.92 0.00
C ALA A 441 -0.75 2.87 0.99
N VAL A 442 -0.67 2.52 2.27
CA VAL A 442 0.10 3.28 3.27
C VAL A 442 1.56 3.47 2.84
N TYR A 443 2.19 2.40 2.34
CA TYR A 443 3.59 2.45 1.89
C TYR A 443 3.79 3.34 0.65
N ILE A 444 2.92 3.21 -0.37
CA ILE A 444 2.97 3.97 -1.63
C ILE A 444 2.66 5.46 -1.38
N ASN A 445 1.75 5.76 -0.48
CA ASN A 445 1.40 7.13 -0.06
C ASN A 445 2.51 7.79 0.79
N LYS A 446 3.56 7.05 1.15
CA LYS A 446 4.67 7.49 2.02
C LYS A 446 4.26 7.77 3.47
N ASP A 447 3.14 7.24 3.89
CA ASP A 447 2.56 7.42 5.22
C ASP A 447 3.10 6.43 6.27
N TRP A 448 4.08 5.57 5.93
CA TRP A 448 4.50 4.44 6.75
C TRP A 448 4.89 4.82 8.18
N LYS A 449 5.70 5.87 8.36
CA LYS A 449 6.18 6.30 9.69
C LYS A 449 5.06 6.87 10.54
N ASP A 450 4.20 7.71 9.95
CA ASP A 450 3.09 8.37 10.64
C ASP A 450 2.00 7.36 11.01
N PHE A 451 1.70 6.43 10.11
CA PHE A 451 0.81 5.30 10.39
C PHE A 451 1.30 4.46 11.58
N TRP A 452 2.60 4.13 11.66
CA TRP A 452 3.13 3.35 12.78
C TRP A 452 3.15 4.15 14.09
N ARG A 453 3.32 5.48 14.04
CA ARG A 453 3.15 6.35 15.22
C ARG A 453 1.69 6.32 15.71
N PHE A 454 0.75 6.54 14.80
CA PHE A 454 -0.69 6.44 15.07
C PHE A 454 -1.04 5.06 15.64
N ARG A 455 -0.61 3.97 14.98
CA ARG A 455 -0.90 2.61 15.40
C ARG A 455 -0.43 2.33 16.82
N ARG A 456 0.80 2.70 17.18
CA ARG A 456 1.31 2.48 18.54
C ARG A 456 0.46 3.20 19.59
N LYS A 457 0.00 4.41 19.29
CA LYS A 457 -0.88 5.19 20.18
C LYS A 457 -2.27 4.52 20.27
N SER A 458 -2.89 4.25 19.16
CA SER A 458 -4.21 3.61 19.07
C SER A 458 -4.23 2.23 19.75
N GLU A 459 -3.18 1.41 19.57
CA GLU A 459 -3.07 0.11 20.26
C GLU A 459 -2.86 0.29 21.77
N LYS A 460 -2.09 1.28 22.21
CA LYS A 460 -1.96 1.61 23.64
C LYS A 460 -3.32 1.95 24.24
N ASP A 461 -4.08 2.81 23.59
CA ASP A 461 -5.40 3.24 24.05
C ASP A 461 -6.39 2.07 24.04
N ARG A 462 -6.38 1.24 22.99
CA ARG A 462 -7.25 0.04 22.86
C ARG A 462 -6.94 -1.02 23.91
N LEU A 463 -5.67 -1.30 24.18
CA LEU A 463 -5.25 -2.39 25.08
C LEU A 463 -5.23 -1.94 26.55
N TYR A 464 -4.87 -0.69 26.81
CA TYR A 464 -4.51 -0.22 28.14
C TYR A 464 -5.24 1.06 28.58
N GLY A 465 -5.97 1.73 27.69
CA GLY A 465 -6.65 3.01 27.97
C GLY A 465 -7.71 2.93 29.10
N THR A 466 -8.20 1.72 29.38
CA THR A 466 -9.15 1.46 30.47
C THR A 466 -8.51 0.78 31.69
N SER A 467 -7.19 0.54 31.66
CA SER A 467 -6.57 -0.37 32.64
C SER A 467 -5.92 0.33 33.82
N PHE A 468 -5.33 1.52 33.66
CA PHE A 468 -4.59 2.20 34.72
C PHE A 468 -4.38 3.69 34.41
N LYS A 469 -4.70 4.62 35.33
CA LYS A 469 -4.33 6.02 35.22
C LYS A 469 -2.88 6.22 35.67
N GLN A 470 -1.99 6.49 34.73
CA GLN A 470 -0.66 7.02 35.04
C GLN A 470 -0.69 8.53 34.81
N GLU A 471 -0.16 9.29 35.74
CA GLU A 471 0.04 10.74 35.56
C GLU A 471 0.96 10.98 34.35
N ASP A 472 0.55 11.88 33.46
CA ASP A 472 1.25 12.23 32.23
C ASP A 472 2.67 12.71 32.51
N HIS A 473 3.67 11.96 32.07
CA HIS A 473 5.05 12.41 31.97
C HIS A 473 5.48 12.55 30.52
N LEU A 474 5.54 13.81 30.09
CA LEU A 474 6.35 14.40 29.01
C LEU A 474 6.33 13.80 27.61
N ASP A 475 5.91 14.64 26.67
CA ASP A 475 5.91 14.43 25.22
C ASP A 475 7.25 13.94 24.65
N ASP A 476 7.15 12.91 23.78
CA ASP A 476 8.25 12.26 23.04
C ASP A 476 9.11 13.23 22.16
N GLU A 477 8.61 14.40 21.81
CA GLU A 477 9.36 15.41 21.04
C GLU A 477 10.55 16.02 21.79
N THR A 478 10.50 16.02 23.11
CA THR A 478 11.56 16.65 23.95
C THR A 478 12.78 15.74 24.09
N LEU A 479 12.61 14.43 23.98
CA LEU A 479 13.70 13.46 24.11
C LEU A 479 14.52 13.31 22.85
N LEU A 480 13.90 13.42 21.67
CA LEU A 480 14.61 13.34 20.38
C LEU A 480 15.44 14.59 20.08
N LYS A 481 15.07 15.75 20.63
CA LYS A 481 15.85 17.02 20.52
C LYS A 481 17.08 17.07 21.45
N LYS A 482 17.18 16.18 22.42
CA LYS A 482 18.35 16.12 23.33
C LYS A 482 19.37 15.06 22.91
N ALA A 483 19.04 14.20 21.94
CA ALA A 483 19.92 13.13 21.45
C ALA A 483 20.51 13.43 20.03
N ALA A 484 20.17 14.58 19.44
CA ALA A 484 20.78 15.13 18.22
C ALA A 484 21.69 16.31 18.59
#